data_c2416c2117b8834adf89d174d8663db8
#
_entry.id   c2416c2117b8834adf89d174d8663db8
#
_cell.length_a   1.000
_cell.length_b   1.000
_cell.length_c   1.000
_cell.angle_alpha   90.00
_cell.angle_beta   90.00
_cell.angle_gamma   90.00
#
_symmetry.space_group_name_H-M   'P 1'
#
loop_
_entity.id
_entity.type
_entity.pdbx_description
1 polymer ?
#
loop_
_entity_poly.entity_id
_entity_poly.type
_entity_poly.pdbx_seq_one_letter_code
_entity_poly.pdbx_strand_id
1 'polypeptide(L)'
;MDKQIKKKKWTIKRLATYGGISVLVIFVAYQLIFADRRQKLKIEKDKITISTVGRGVFQEFIPQTGTVEPSRTVYLDAIEGGKIKRVVAESGAMLKEGDIILELSNLNRELDVLSQEAQLSESINRNRDTRLAITQNDLQQRQTLALIQSLLATLEPQYKREKTLYEKKLISKQTFEKTEADYNYNLERWKITYEAYRIDSIDRIRQLRNINHLESRMSQNLDGVGRILDNLVIRAPIDGQLSRPQLDVGQSVTPGQRLGQVDIVGSYKVRVPIDELYLPRITTGLHATTTFNNKDYKLEIMYIYPTIENGRFFVDMNFVGETPSGIRRGQSLRLRIELGQSSEELLLPVGGFYKDTGGNWVFVMDSENRAVRRDIKLGRKNTEHFEVLEGLQPGDKVITSSYENFGDSEVLLLD
;
A
#
# COMPACT_ATOMS: atom_id res chain seq x y z
N MET A 1 -108.77 19.48 -54.56
CA MET A 1 -109.30 18.36 -53.78
C MET A 1 -108.19 17.77 -52.96
N ASP A 2 -108.14 18.17 -51.72
CA ASP A 2 -107.04 17.79 -50.76
C ASP A 2 -107.43 16.49 -50.08
N LYS A 3 -106.65 15.42 -50.21
CA LYS A 3 -106.79 14.18 -49.47
C LYS A 3 -105.94 14.15 -48.25
N GLN A 4 -106.46 14.35 -47.08
CA GLN A 4 -105.81 14.17 -45.81
C GLN A 4 -105.36 12.76 -45.55
N ILE A 5 -104.06 12.48 -45.37
CA ILE A 5 -103.50 11.20 -45.01
C ILE A 5 -103.63 11.05 -43.48
N LYS A 6 -104.35 10.08 -42.96
CA LYS A 6 -104.53 9.70 -41.56
C LYS A 6 -103.24 9.10 -41.04
N LYS A 7 -102.56 9.78 -40.07
CA LYS A 7 -101.41 9.21 -39.33
C LYS A 7 -101.84 8.00 -38.53
N LYS A 8 -101.16 6.87 -38.82
CA LYS A 8 -101.39 5.57 -38.16
C LYS A 8 -100.87 5.63 -36.71
N LYS A 9 -101.72 5.59 -35.71
CA LYS A 9 -101.39 5.58 -34.28
C LYS A 9 -100.63 4.30 -33.87
N TRP A 10 -99.55 4.40 -33.21
CA TRP A 10 -98.77 3.27 -32.69
C TRP A 10 -99.58 2.46 -31.71
N THR A 11 -99.78 1.17 -31.98
CA THR A 11 -100.48 0.25 -31.10
C THR A 11 -99.63 -0.08 -29.89
N ILE A 12 -100.25 -0.15 -28.71
CA ILE A 12 -99.56 -0.43 -27.39
C ILE A 12 -98.70 -1.69 -27.47
N LYS A 13 -99.08 -2.69 -28.27
CA LYS A 13 -98.26 -3.88 -28.48
C LYS A 13 -96.88 -3.56 -29.14
N ARG A 14 -96.79 -2.61 -30.07
CA ARG A 14 -95.53 -2.24 -30.73
C ARG A 14 -94.62 -1.38 -29.78
N LEU A 15 -95.28 -0.59 -28.92
CA LEU A 15 -94.51 0.19 -27.91
C LEU A 15 -93.88 -0.74 -26.88
N ALA A 16 -94.60 -1.76 -26.43
CA ALA A 16 -94.13 -2.76 -25.48
C ALA A 16 -93.01 -3.65 -26.08
N THR A 17 -93.06 -3.99 -27.40
CA THR A 17 -91.99 -4.75 -28.04
C THR A 17 -90.74 -3.94 -28.26
N TYR A 18 -90.84 -2.61 -28.61
CA TYR A 18 -89.65 -1.76 -28.74
C TYR A 18 -89.08 -1.42 -27.37
N GLY A 19 -89.92 -1.24 -26.32
CA GLY A 19 -89.49 -1.08 -24.97
C GLY A 19 -88.69 -2.29 -24.42
N GLY A 20 -89.24 -3.49 -24.68
CA GLY A 20 -88.50 -4.72 -24.28
C GLY A 20 -87.20 -4.94 -24.98
N ILE A 21 -87.13 -4.63 -26.29
CA ILE A 21 -85.87 -4.69 -27.09
C ILE A 21 -84.90 -3.66 -26.57
N SER A 22 -85.33 -2.44 -26.23
CA SER A 22 -84.46 -1.38 -25.68
C SER A 22 -83.88 -1.79 -24.34
N VAL A 23 -84.66 -2.33 -23.40
CA VAL A 23 -84.21 -2.87 -22.13
C VAL A 23 -83.20 -4.00 -22.31
N LEU A 24 -83.45 -4.91 -23.27
CA LEU A 24 -82.56 -6.01 -23.57
C LEU A 24 -81.18 -5.49 -24.14
N VAL A 25 -81.27 -4.52 -25.06
CA VAL A 25 -80.05 -3.87 -25.62
C VAL A 25 -79.28 -3.13 -24.57
N ILE A 26 -79.93 -2.40 -23.66
CA ILE A 26 -79.28 -1.70 -22.52
C ILE A 26 -78.70 -2.74 -21.58
N PHE A 27 -79.36 -3.85 -21.30
CA PHE A 27 -78.81 -4.92 -20.43
C PHE A 27 -77.62 -5.61 -21.08
N VAL A 28 -77.68 -5.91 -22.38
CA VAL A 28 -76.53 -6.46 -23.12
C VAL A 28 -75.35 -5.45 -23.21
N ALA A 29 -75.67 -4.17 -23.45
CA ALA A 29 -74.65 -3.12 -23.44
C ALA A 29 -74.01 -2.96 -22.05
N TYR A 30 -74.81 -3.00 -20.96
CA TYR A 30 -74.31 -2.99 -19.59
C TYR A 30 -73.42 -4.21 -19.32
N GLN A 31 -73.83 -5.41 -19.72
CA GLN A 31 -73.02 -6.63 -19.60
C GLN A 31 -71.70 -6.50 -20.42
N LEU A 32 -71.74 -5.92 -21.64
CA LEU A 32 -70.57 -5.74 -22.49
C LEU A 32 -69.60 -4.69 -21.97
N ILE A 33 -70.12 -3.62 -21.34
CA ILE A 33 -69.33 -2.54 -20.81
C ILE A 33 -68.74 -2.87 -19.41
N PHE A 34 -69.48 -3.55 -18.56
CA PHE A 34 -69.11 -3.89 -17.19
C PHE A 34 -68.68 -5.36 -17.00
N ALA A 35 -68.68 -6.21 -18.03
CA ALA A 35 -68.12 -7.55 -17.93
C ALA A 35 -66.59 -7.45 -17.79
N ASP A 36 -66.11 -7.88 -16.70
CA ASP A 36 -64.64 -8.01 -16.45
C ASP A 36 -64.07 -9.12 -17.34
N ARG A 37 -63.55 -8.75 -18.53
CA ARG A 37 -62.99 -9.62 -19.58
C ARG A 37 -61.57 -10.05 -19.31
N ARG A 38 -61.01 -9.70 -18.16
CA ARG A 38 -59.61 -10.04 -17.80
C ARG A 38 -59.48 -11.56 -17.73
N GLN A 39 -58.38 -12.06 -18.26
CA GLN A 39 -58.03 -13.47 -18.14
C GLN A 39 -57.82 -13.81 -16.66
N LYS A 40 -58.60 -14.76 -16.13
CA LYS A 40 -58.56 -15.17 -14.71
C LYS A 40 -57.96 -16.57 -14.61
N LEU A 41 -56.97 -16.74 -13.75
CA LEU A 41 -56.36 -18.02 -13.43
C LEU A 41 -56.59 -18.35 -11.95
N LYS A 42 -56.97 -19.58 -11.65
CA LYS A 42 -57.09 -20.10 -10.30
C LYS A 42 -55.76 -20.71 -9.85
N ILE A 43 -55.30 -20.35 -8.67
CA ILE A 43 -54.04 -20.80 -8.10
C ILE A 43 -54.20 -21.14 -6.62
N GLU A 44 -53.56 -22.21 -6.18
CA GLU A 44 -53.51 -22.59 -4.77
C GLU A 44 -52.59 -21.62 -4.00
N LYS A 45 -53.09 -21.08 -2.89
CA LYS A 45 -52.42 -20.11 -2.05
C LYS A 45 -51.08 -20.61 -1.48
N ASP A 46 -51.00 -21.92 -1.26
CA ASP A 46 -49.81 -22.59 -0.70
C ASP A 46 -48.59 -22.62 -1.66
N LYS A 47 -48.84 -22.38 -2.96
CA LYS A 47 -47.79 -22.39 -4.01
C LYS A 47 -47.17 -21.03 -4.31
N ILE A 48 -47.62 -20.00 -3.61
CA ILE A 48 -47.17 -18.63 -3.83
C ILE A 48 -46.57 -18.02 -2.56
N THR A 49 -45.60 -17.14 -2.74
CA THR A 49 -45.05 -16.33 -1.66
C THR A 49 -45.59 -14.90 -1.77
N ILE A 50 -46.21 -14.42 -0.72
CA ILE A 50 -46.73 -13.06 -0.65
C ILE A 50 -45.84 -12.23 0.28
N SER A 51 -45.32 -11.12 -0.21
CA SER A 51 -44.47 -10.19 0.57
C SER A 51 -45.17 -8.84 0.69
N THR A 52 -44.96 -8.15 1.80
CA THR A 52 -45.54 -6.84 2.00
C THR A 52 -44.51 -5.78 1.63
N VAL A 53 -44.92 -4.79 0.86
CA VAL A 53 -44.13 -3.61 0.50
C VAL A 53 -44.07 -2.67 1.71
N GLY A 54 -42.89 -2.33 2.16
CA GLY A 54 -42.69 -1.47 3.33
C GLY A 54 -41.70 -0.32 3.06
N ARG A 55 -41.78 0.74 3.84
CA ARG A 55 -40.73 1.74 3.87
C ARG A 55 -39.60 1.27 4.77
N GLY A 56 -38.37 1.44 4.30
CA GLY A 56 -37.19 1.07 5.07
C GLY A 56 -35.94 1.68 4.48
N VAL A 57 -34.86 1.52 5.22
CA VAL A 57 -33.54 1.99 4.78
C VAL A 57 -33.05 1.08 3.69
N PHE A 58 -32.93 1.63 2.48
CA PHE A 58 -32.30 0.95 1.36
C PHE A 58 -30.81 1.27 1.37
N GLN A 59 -29.99 0.23 1.43
CA GLN A 59 -28.55 0.30 1.29
C GLN A 59 -28.12 -0.62 0.17
N GLU A 60 -27.59 -0.06 -0.89
CA GLU A 60 -26.99 -0.85 -1.94
C GLU A 60 -25.63 -1.37 -1.48
N PHE A 61 -25.43 -2.66 -1.57
CA PHE A 61 -24.15 -3.28 -1.22
C PHE A 61 -23.81 -4.43 -2.16
N ILE A 62 -22.52 -4.72 -2.27
CA ILE A 62 -22.02 -5.91 -2.95
C ILE A 62 -21.39 -6.84 -1.91
N PRO A 63 -21.78 -8.13 -1.89
CA PRO A 63 -21.10 -9.11 -1.06
C PRO A 63 -19.77 -9.49 -1.72
N GLN A 64 -18.69 -9.38 -0.97
CA GLN A 64 -17.35 -9.76 -1.41
C GLN A 64 -16.64 -10.57 -0.33
N THR A 65 -15.63 -11.32 -0.74
CA THR A 65 -14.74 -12.03 0.21
C THR A 65 -13.35 -11.43 0.11
N GLY A 66 -12.86 -10.93 1.23
CA GLY A 66 -11.52 -10.39 1.34
C GLY A 66 -10.61 -11.30 2.16
N THR A 67 -9.32 -11.14 1.99
CA THR A 67 -8.28 -11.85 2.74
C THR A 67 -7.59 -10.89 3.70
N VAL A 68 -7.44 -11.31 4.95
CA VAL A 68 -6.74 -10.56 5.98
C VAL A 68 -5.23 -10.60 5.72
N GLU A 69 -4.61 -9.43 5.62
CA GLU A 69 -3.18 -9.24 5.50
C GLU A 69 -2.66 -8.33 6.62
N PRO A 70 -1.42 -8.50 7.09
CA PRO A 70 -0.80 -7.49 7.95
C PRO A 70 -0.75 -6.14 7.23
N SER A 71 -0.88 -5.05 7.97
CA SER A 71 -0.77 -3.71 7.38
C SER A 71 0.61 -3.45 6.78
N ARG A 72 1.65 -4.05 7.37
CA ARG A 72 3.03 -3.99 6.88
C ARG A 72 3.73 -5.33 7.09
N THR A 73 4.40 -5.76 6.02
CA THR A 73 5.25 -6.95 5.99
C THR A 73 6.64 -6.53 5.50
N VAL A 74 7.69 -7.01 6.16
CA VAL A 74 9.07 -6.86 5.69
C VAL A 74 9.62 -8.24 5.38
N TYR A 75 10.07 -8.41 4.15
CA TYR A 75 10.64 -9.67 3.68
C TYR A 75 12.09 -9.82 4.14
N LEU A 76 12.48 -11.04 4.44
CA LEU A 76 13.83 -11.42 4.85
C LEU A 76 14.46 -12.20 3.71
N ASP A 77 15.28 -11.53 2.92
CA ASP A 77 16.03 -12.17 1.84
C ASP A 77 17.51 -12.27 2.26
N ALA A 78 18.16 -13.38 1.90
CA ALA A 78 19.59 -13.57 2.19
C ALA A 78 20.41 -12.60 1.34
N ILE A 79 21.18 -11.71 1.97
CA ILE A 79 22.13 -10.83 1.28
C ILE A 79 23.34 -11.64 0.83
N GLU A 80 23.86 -12.49 1.73
CA GLU A 80 24.97 -13.41 1.46
C GLU A 80 24.49 -14.86 1.46
N GLY A 81 25.11 -15.70 0.62
CA GLY A 81 24.88 -17.13 0.61
C GLY A 81 25.71 -17.85 1.67
N GLY A 82 25.25 -19.05 2.05
CA GLY A 82 25.95 -19.87 3.02
C GLY A 82 25.14 -21.10 3.43
N LYS A 83 25.63 -21.84 4.40
CA LYS A 83 24.89 -22.93 5.05
C LYS A 83 24.28 -22.41 6.33
N ILE A 84 23.04 -22.84 6.63
CA ILE A 84 22.39 -22.51 7.90
C ILE A 84 23.18 -23.19 9.02
N LYS A 85 23.82 -22.37 9.87
CA LYS A 85 24.60 -22.82 11.01
C LYS A 85 23.69 -23.04 12.22
N ARG A 86 22.75 -22.14 12.44
CA ARG A 86 21.84 -22.17 13.59
C ARG A 86 20.55 -21.42 13.25
N VAL A 87 19.41 -21.99 13.66
CA VAL A 87 18.11 -21.33 13.67
C VAL A 87 17.84 -20.91 15.12
N VAL A 88 17.62 -19.62 15.36
CA VAL A 88 17.41 -19.05 16.71
C VAL A 88 15.93 -18.81 16.97
N ALA A 89 15.20 -18.27 15.98
CA ALA A 89 13.79 -17.99 16.09
C ALA A 89 12.96 -18.91 15.20
N GLU A 90 11.89 -19.46 15.75
CA GLU A 90 10.94 -20.32 15.04
C GLU A 90 9.82 -19.52 14.39
N SER A 91 9.15 -20.10 13.38
CA SER A 91 7.98 -19.48 12.77
C SER A 91 6.87 -19.27 13.80
N GLY A 92 6.29 -18.06 13.84
CA GLY A 92 5.31 -17.66 14.85
C GLY A 92 5.88 -16.90 16.04
N ALA A 93 7.22 -16.88 16.21
CA ALA A 93 7.86 -16.14 17.30
C ALA A 93 7.63 -14.62 17.18
N MET A 94 7.45 -13.97 18.32
CA MET A 94 7.42 -12.51 18.43
C MET A 94 8.84 -12.00 18.55
N LEU A 95 9.24 -11.08 17.68
CA LEU A 95 10.59 -10.53 17.59
C LEU A 95 10.57 -9.03 17.81
N LYS A 96 11.66 -8.53 18.36
CA LYS A 96 12.01 -7.10 18.37
C LYS A 96 13.00 -6.79 17.26
N GLU A 97 13.04 -5.54 16.82
CA GLU A 97 14.04 -5.07 15.88
C GLU A 97 15.47 -5.40 16.37
N GLY A 98 16.27 -6.03 15.52
CA GLY A 98 17.63 -6.48 15.82
C GLY A 98 17.74 -7.90 16.35
N ASP A 99 16.65 -8.56 16.77
CA ASP A 99 16.68 -9.95 17.25
C ASP A 99 17.20 -10.89 16.17
N ILE A 100 18.07 -11.84 16.55
CA ILE A 100 18.66 -12.83 15.64
C ILE A 100 17.60 -13.88 15.29
N ILE A 101 17.41 -14.10 14.00
CA ILE A 101 16.49 -15.11 13.45
C ILE A 101 17.24 -16.40 13.13
N LEU A 102 18.31 -16.28 12.35
CA LEU A 102 19.18 -17.40 12.00
C LEU A 102 20.59 -16.90 11.67
N GLU A 103 21.55 -17.82 11.75
CA GLU A 103 22.95 -17.58 11.40
C GLU A 103 23.36 -18.48 10.24
N LEU A 104 24.00 -17.86 9.25
CA LEU A 104 24.63 -18.56 8.13
C LEU A 104 26.12 -18.72 8.40
N SER A 105 26.74 -19.72 7.82
CA SER A 105 28.20 -19.91 7.77
C SER A 105 28.62 -19.98 6.32
N ASN A 106 29.65 -19.20 5.97
CA ASN A 106 30.27 -19.21 4.65
C ASN A 106 31.78 -19.05 4.80
N LEU A 107 32.50 -20.18 4.87
CA LEU A 107 33.94 -20.20 5.08
C LEU A 107 34.69 -19.40 4.01
N ASN A 108 34.26 -19.43 2.75
CA ASN A 108 34.92 -18.68 1.70
C ASN A 108 34.80 -17.17 1.95
N ARG A 109 33.61 -16.69 2.35
CA ARG A 109 33.41 -15.29 2.68
C ARG A 109 34.20 -14.88 3.93
N GLU A 110 34.25 -15.73 4.95
CA GLU A 110 35.03 -15.49 6.16
C GLU A 110 36.53 -15.35 5.83
N LEU A 111 37.08 -16.24 4.96
CA LEU A 111 38.47 -16.15 4.49
C LEU A 111 38.72 -14.92 3.60
N ASP A 112 37.79 -14.60 2.72
CA ASP A 112 37.89 -13.39 1.85
C ASP A 112 37.96 -12.11 2.71
N VAL A 113 37.09 -11.99 3.73
CA VAL A 113 37.08 -10.88 4.69
C VAL A 113 38.39 -10.80 5.43
N LEU A 114 38.86 -11.91 6.01
CA LEU A 114 40.14 -11.96 6.73
C LEU A 114 41.33 -11.54 5.86
N SER A 115 41.36 -11.98 4.59
CA SER A 115 42.40 -11.59 3.64
C SER A 115 42.34 -10.08 3.33
N GLN A 116 41.16 -9.52 3.13
CA GLN A 116 40.97 -8.09 2.88
C GLN A 116 41.35 -7.24 4.11
N GLU A 117 40.96 -7.66 5.32
CA GLU A 117 41.36 -7.01 6.55
C GLU A 117 42.89 -6.98 6.74
N ALA A 118 43.56 -8.11 6.45
CA ALA A 118 45.00 -8.18 6.53
C ALA A 118 45.70 -7.21 5.55
N GLN A 119 45.22 -7.16 4.29
CA GLN A 119 45.75 -6.27 3.25
C GLN A 119 45.54 -4.76 3.63
N LEU A 120 44.37 -4.41 4.14
CA LEU A 120 44.08 -3.05 4.60
C LEU A 120 44.93 -2.66 5.80
N SER A 121 45.07 -3.56 6.78
CA SER A 121 45.91 -3.35 7.97
C SER A 121 47.37 -3.15 7.61
N GLU A 122 47.91 -3.94 6.67
CA GLU A 122 49.28 -3.75 6.15
C GLU A 122 49.43 -2.37 5.47
N SER A 123 48.45 -1.94 4.71
CA SER A 123 48.46 -0.65 4.02
C SER A 123 48.39 0.51 5.04
N ILE A 124 47.62 0.40 6.11
CA ILE A 124 47.60 1.38 7.22
C ILE A 124 48.96 1.46 7.89
N ASN A 125 49.60 0.32 8.17
CA ASN A 125 50.95 0.32 8.79
C ASN A 125 51.98 0.99 7.89
N ARG A 126 52.00 0.69 6.59
CA ARG A 126 52.89 1.40 5.63
C ARG A 126 52.66 2.91 5.61
N ASN A 127 51.44 3.39 5.73
CA ASN A 127 51.15 4.83 5.82
C ASN A 127 51.69 5.43 7.12
N ARG A 128 51.60 4.70 8.25
CA ARG A 128 52.18 5.13 9.51
C ARG A 128 53.68 5.26 9.44
N ASP A 129 54.37 4.29 8.83
CA ASP A 129 55.83 4.33 8.63
C ASP A 129 56.22 5.53 7.75
N THR A 130 55.48 5.76 6.68
CA THR A 130 55.68 6.95 5.82
C THR A 130 55.51 8.26 6.60
N ARG A 131 54.49 8.35 7.43
CA ARG A 131 54.26 9.51 8.31
C ARG A 131 55.41 9.73 9.28
N LEU A 132 55.92 8.66 9.89
CA LEU A 132 57.09 8.73 10.78
C LEU A 132 58.32 9.24 10.04
N ALA A 133 58.63 8.70 8.85
CA ALA A 133 59.75 9.13 8.03
C ALA A 133 59.67 10.63 7.66
N ILE A 134 58.47 11.10 7.25
CA ILE A 134 58.22 12.52 6.98
C ILE A 134 58.47 13.38 8.21
N THR A 135 58.03 12.94 9.37
CA THR A 135 58.22 13.69 10.66
C THR A 135 59.69 13.71 11.06
N GLN A 136 60.42 12.60 10.93
CA GLN A 136 61.86 12.53 11.23
C GLN A 136 62.67 13.45 10.30
N ASN A 137 62.36 13.45 9.00
CA ASN A 137 63.03 14.35 8.04
C ASN A 137 62.79 15.83 8.38
N ASP A 138 61.55 16.21 8.76
CA ASP A 138 61.25 17.57 9.22
C ASP A 138 62.10 17.99 10.42
N LEU A 139 62.20 17.12 11.42
CA LEU A 139 63.02 17.39 12.62
C LEU A 139 64.49 17.57 12.26
N GLN A 140 65.06 16.74 11.39
CA GLN A 140 66.45 16.84 10.95
C GLN A 140 66.74 18.14 10.18
N GLN A 141 65.81 18.53 9.27
CA GLN A 141 65.94 19.80 8.55
C GLN A 141 65.90 21.02 9.51
N ARG A 142 64.99 21.00 10.49
CA ARG A 142 64.90 22.04 11.51
C ARG A 142 66.19 22.13 12.37
N GLN A 143 66.77 20.97 12.73
CA GLN A 143 68.03 20.94 13.46
C GLN A 143 69.17 21.57 12.63
N THR A 144 69.26 21.26 11.33
CA THR A 144 70.24 21.82 10.43
C THR A 144 70.11 23.35 10.33
N LEU A 145 68.86 23.84 10.14
CA LEU A 145 68.58 25.28 10.12
C LEU A 145 68.93 25.96 11.42
N ALA A 146 68.61 25.37 12.56
CA ALA A 146 68.94 25.91 13.90
C ALA A 146 70.47 26.04 14.12
N LEU A 147 71.26 25.03 13.66
CA LEU A 147 72.70 25.06 13.71
C LEU A 147 73.26 26.20 12.88
N ILE A 148 72.84 26.37 11.61
CA ILE A 148 73.35 27.49 10.77
C ILE A 148 72.90 28.82 11.32
N GLN A 149 71.68 28.95 11.84
CA GLN A 149 71.16 30.17 12.45
C GLN A 149 71.99 30.56 13.73
N SER A 150 72.35 29.59 14.59
CA SER A 150 73.18 29.78 15.75
C SER A 150 74.56 30.26 15.35
N LEU A 151 75.20 29.70 14.30
CA LEU A 151 76.51 30.13 13.78
C LEU A 151 76.40 31.54 13.20
N LEU A 152 75.38 31.87 12.44
CA LEU A 152 75.23 33.27 11.96
C LEU A 152 75.02 34.27 13.10
N ALA A 153 74.31 33.90 14.18
CA ALA A 153 74.09 34.73 15.33
C ALA A 153 75.40 35.11 16.01
N THR A 154 76.52 34.35 15.86
CA THR A 154 77.83 34.67 16.32
C THR A 154 78.71 35.40 15.29
N LEU A 155 78.61 34.99 14.01
CA LEU A 155 79.38 35.57 12.91
C LEU A 155 78.97 37.02 12.55
N GLU A 156 77.65 37.30 12.53
CA GLU A 156 77.16 38.63 12.16
C GLU A 156 77.64 39.77 13.04
N PRO A 157 77.59 39.68 14.36
CA PRO A 157 78.16 40.71 15.21
C PRO A 157 79.67 40.83 15.07
N GLN A 158 80.37 39.70 14.86
CA GLN A 158 81.79 39.68 14.59
C GLN A 158 82.17 40.42 13.31
N TYR A 159 81.54 40.09 12.22
CA TYR A 159 81.66 40.75 10.92
C TYR A 159 81.43 42.27 11.04
N LYS A 160 80.32 42.68 11.66
CA LYS A 160 80.00 44.11 11.87
C LYS A 160 81.09 44.84 12.62
N ARG A 161 81.63 44.24 13.66
CA ARG A 161 82.68 44.80 14.48
C ARG A 161 84.00 44.89 13.70
N GLU A 162 84.39 43.81 13.01
CA GLU A 162 85.62 43.78 12.25
C GLU A 162 85.57 44.70 11.02
N LYS A 163 84.43 44.85 10.39
CA LYS A 163 84.19 45.82 9.32
C LYS A 163 84.50 47.25 9.81
N THR A 164 83.98 47.63 10.97
CA THR A 164 84.22 48.94 11.57
C THR A 164 85.71 49.16 11.93
N LEU A 165 86.38 48.11 12.43
CA LEU A 165 87.82 48.17 12.76
C LEU A 165 88.70 48.27 11.49
N TYR A 166 88.32 47.55 10.42
CA TYR A 166 89.00 47.60 9.14
C TYR A 166 88.91 49.02 8.51
N GLU A 167 87.69 49.57 8.49
CA GLU A 167 87.46 50.96 8.02
C GLU A 167 88.31 51.98 8.76
N LYS A 168 88.58 51.76 10.06
CA LYS A 168 89.45 52.55 10.87
C LYS A 168 90.96 52.20 10.75
N LYS A 169 91.33 51.24 9.85
CA LYS A 169 92.66 50.70 9.63
C LYS A 169 93.28 50.05 10.87
N LEU A 170 92.51 49.49 11.80
CA LEU A 170 92.93 48.88 13.04
C LEU A 170 93.21 47.39 12.95
N ILE A 171 92.77 46.72 11.85
CA ILE A 171 93.04 45.30 11.57
C ILE A 171 93.53 45.12 10.13
N SER A 172 94.15 43.92 9.85
CA SER A 172 94.65 43.61 8.51
C SER A 172 93.55 43.31 7.53
N LYS A 173 93.80 43.57 6.24
CA LYS A 173 92.86 43.21 5.16
C LYS A 173 92.55 41.70 5.16
N GLN A 174 93.58 40.88 5.36
CA GLN A 174 93.47 39.42 5.38
C GLN A 174 92.55 38.96 6.51
N THR A 175 92.55 39.53 7.68
CA THR A 175 91.72 39.19 8.81
C THR A 175 90.24 39.51 8.49
N PHE A 176 89.98 40.71 7.94
CA PHE A 176 88.62 41.14 7.58
C PHE A 176 88.06 40.28 6.43
N GLU A 177 88.85 40.06 5.33
CA GLU A 177 88.42 39.22 4.19
C GLU A 177 88.08 37.80 4.62
N LYS A 178 88.79 37.23 5.58
CA LYS A 178 88.42 35.90 6.10
C LYS A 178 87.08 35.92 6.81
N THR A 179 86.82 36.82 7.71
CA THR A 179 85.51 36.90 8.43
C THR A 179 84.37 37.23 7.50
N GLU A 180 84.64 38.14 6.54
CA GLU A 180 83.64 38.45 5.50
C GLU A 180 83.32 37.26 4.66
N ALA A 181 84.28 36.45 4.23
CA ALA A 181 84.03 35.20 3.45
C ALA A 181 83.26 34.19 4.28
N ASP A 182 83.62 33.96 5.54
CA ASP A 182 82.96 33.05 6.47
C ASP A 182 81.50 33.48 6.73
N TYR A 183 81.26 34.76 6.95
CA TYR A 183 79.94 35.30 7.13
C TYR A 183 79.07 35.14 5.85
N ASN A 184 79.57 35.56 4.68
CA ASN A 184 78.88 35.48 3.43
C ASN A 184 78.60 34.05 3.02
N TYR A 185 79.53 33.11 3.23
CA TYR A 185 79.31 31.69 2.98
C TYR A 185 78.21 31.12 3.85
N ASN A 186 78.15 31.38 5.13
CA ASN A 186 77.15 30.87 6.03
C ASN A 186 75.80 31.57 5.81
N LEU A 187 75.79 32.85 5.45
CA LEU A 187 74.54 33.55 5.04
C LEU A 187 73.91 32.94 3.79
N GLU A 188 74.70 32.64 2.75
CA GLU A 188 74.19 32.05 1.53
C GLU A 188 73.73 30.59 1.77
N ARG A 189 74.54 29.86 2.58
CA ARG A 189 74.14 28.51 3.03
C ARG A 189 72.79 28.52 3.76
N TRP A 190 72.58 29.49 4.65
CA TRP A 190 71.32 29.66 5.35
C TRP A 190 70.15 29.93 4.38
N LYS A 191 70.33 30.85 3.43
CA LYS A 191 69.29 31.19 2.45
C LYS A 191 68.87 29.97 1.64
N ILE A 192 69.80 29.23 1.10
CA ILE A 192 69.53 28.03 0.29
C ILE A 192 68.84 26.96 1.15
N THR A 193 69.33 26.71 2.36
CA THR A 193 68.74 25.71 3.25
C THR A 193 67.34 26.10 3.70
N TYR A 194 67.13 27.40 3.99
CA TYR A 194 65.81 27.90 4.37
C TYR A 194 64.81 27.82 3.23
N GLU A 195 65.20 28.15 2.00
CA GLU A 195 64.33 28.05 0.82
C GLU A 195 64.00 26.59 0.54
N ALA A 196 64.94 25.67 0.62
CA ALA A 196 64.70 24.24 0.51
C ALA A 196 63.68 23.75 1.56
N TYR A 197 63.87 24.13 2.84
CA TYR A 197 62.93 23.81 3.94
C TYR A 197 61.53 24.36 3.68
N ARG A 198 61.42 25.58 3.15
CA ARG A 198 60.15 26.21 2.84
C ARG A 198 59.38 25.43 1.78
N ILE A 199 60.04 25.01 0.70
CA ILE A 199 59.48 24.19 -0.36
C ILE A 199 59.04 22.82 0.18
N ASP A 200 59.95 22.13 0.88
CA ASP A 200 59.67 20.84 1.49
C ASP A 200 58.53 20.89 2.53
N SER A 201 58.40 22.01 3.26
CA SER A 201 57.32 22.21 4.21
C SER A 201 55.94 22.22 3.55
N ILE A 202 55.82 22.85 2.38
CA ILE A 202 54.58 22.88 1.59
C ILE A 202 54.22 21.46 1.11
N ASP A 203 55.20 20.76 0.56
CA ASP A 203 54.99 19.38 0.04
C ASP A 203 54.70 18.40 1.18
N ARG A 204 55.37 18.53 2.33
CA ARG A 204 55.09 17.75 3.53
C ARG A 204 53.64 17.92 4.00
N ILE A 205 53.11 19.15 4.08
CA ILE A 205 51.74 19.41 4.47
C ILE A 205 50.77 18.72 3.47
N ARG A 206 51.09 18.76 2.19
CA ARG A 206 50.30 18.12 1.16
C ARG A 206 50.33 16.58 1.29
N GLN A 207 51.53 16.01 1.52
CA GLN A 207 51.72 14.57 1.71
C GLN A 207 50.98 14.07 2.97
N LEU A 208 51.09 14.77 4.10
CA LEU A 208 50.41 14.40 5.35
C LEU A 208 48.87 14.48 5.19
N ARG A 209 48.37 15.47 4.45
CA ARG A 209 46.92 15.56 4.13
C ARG A 209 46.47 14.37 3.30
N ASN A 210 47.24 13.98 2.28
CA ASN A 210 46.93 12.82 1.46
C ASN A 210 46.93 11.53 2.27
N ILE A 211 47.92 11.33 3.17
CA ILE A 211 47.95 10.17 4.06
C ILE A 211 46.70 10.13 4.96
N ASN A 212 46.32 11.26 5.57
CA ASN A 212 45.10 11.33 6.38
C ASN A 212 43.84 10.93 5.61
N HIS A 213 43.69 11.39 4.37
CA HIS A 213 42.59 11.02 3.52
C HIS A 213 42.60 9.51 3.17
N LEU A 214 43.78 8.96 2.89
CA LEU A 214 43.91 7.52 2.60
C LEU A 214 43.59 6.69 3.85
N GLU A 215 44.06 7.04 5.01
CA GLU A 215 43.76 6.35 6.28
C GLU A 215 42.25 6.38 6.60
N SER A 216 41.61 7.55 6.43
CA SER A 216 40.14 7.64 6.60
C SER A 216 39.36 6.73 5.65
N ARG A 217 39.74 6.68 4.38
CA ARG A 217 39.13 5.78 3.41
C ARG A 217 39.38 4.32 3.73
N MET A 218 40.58 3.96 4.17
CA MET A 218 40.88 2.58 4.57
C MET A 218 40.10 2.15 5.79
N SER A 219 39.91 3.04 6.78
CA SER A 219 39.05 2.77 7.94
C SER A 219 37.61 2.52 7.54
N GLN A 220 37.04 3.35 6.64
CA GLN A 220 35.71 3.13 6.10
C GLN A 220 35.57 1.80 5.32
N ASN A 221 36.61 1.41 4.61
CA ASN A 221 36.64 0.13 3.90
C ASN A 221 36.68 -1.04 4.89
N LEU A 222 37.45 -0.97 5.99
CA LEU A 222 37.43 -1.98 7.05
C LEU A 222 36.06 -2.16 7.67
N ASP A 223 35.35 -1.06 7.98
CA ASP A 223 33.97 -1.11 8.47
C ASP A 223 33.03 -1.75 7.43
N GLY A 224 33.27 -1.50 6.14
CA GLY A 224 32.54 -2.12 5.03
C GLY A 224 32.74 -3.64 4.93
N VAL A 225 34.00 -4.05 5.07
CA VAL A 225 34.39 -5.46 5.05
C VAL A 225 33.79 -6.23 6.23
N GLY A 226 33.80 -5.64 7.44
CA GLY A 226 33.16 -6.25 8.62
C GLY A 226 31.66 -6.49 8.43
N ARG A 227 30.94 -5.58 7.77
CA ARG A 227 29.50 -5.73 7.49
C ARG A 227 29.16 -6.92 6.59
N ILE A 228 30.11 -7.45 5.81
CA ILE A 228 29.89 -8.67 5.02
C ILE A 228 29.60 -9.86 5.93
N LEU A 229 30.32 -9.95 7.05
CA LEU A 229 30.10 -11.01 8.04
C LEU A 229 28.80 -10.78 8.82
N ASP A 230 28.45 -9.53 9.12
CA ASP A 230 27.18 -9.19 9.76
C ASP A 230 25.99 -9.63 8.92
N ASN A 231 26.09 -9.61 7.59
CA ASN A 231 25.04 -10.11 6.68
C ASN A 231 24.82 -11.62 6.73
N LEU A 232 25.73 -12.38 7.34
CA LEU A 232 25.53 -13.80 7.62
C LEU A 232 24.61 -14.02 8.84
N VAL A 233 24.36 -13.00 9.65
CA VAL A 233 23.44 -13.04 10.79
C VAL A 233 22.15 -12.34 10.40
N ILE A 234 21.12 -13.12 10.11
CA ILE A 234 19.81 -12.59 9.71
C ILE A 234 19.06 -12.13 10.96
N ARG A 235 18.73 -10.85 10.99
CA ARG A 235 18.05 -10.18 12.11
C ARG A 235 16.68 -9.66 11.70
N ALA A 236 15.80 -9.47 12.68
CA ALA A 236 14.51 -8.86 12.50
C ALA A 236 14.68 -7.36 12.16
N PRO A 237 14.14 -6.87 11.02
CA PRO A 237 14.24 -5.46 10.62
C PRO A 237 13.22 -4.55 11.30
N ILE A 238 12.20 -5.13 11.93
CA ILE A 238 11.11 -4.44 12.66
C ILE A 238 10.58 -5.34 13.77
N ASP A 239 9.88 -4.73 14.73
CA ASP A 239 9.08 -5.49 15.71
C ASP A 239 7.90 -6.18 15.01
N GLY A 240 7.70 -7.48 15.30
CA GLY A 240 6.61 -8.21 14.69
C GLY A 240 6.66 -9.72 14.87
N GLN A 241 5.79 -10.42 14.19
CA GLN A 241 5.72 -11.88 14.20
C GLN A 241 6.45 -12.46 12.99
N LEU A 242 7.36 -13.40 13.25
CA LEU A 242 8.09 -14.10 12.20
C LEU A 242 7.20 -15.11 11.48
N SER A 243 7.20 -15.04 10.15
CA SER A 243 6.62 -16.06 9.27
C SER A 243 7.71 -16.54 8.30
N ARG A 244 8.11 -17.78 8.39
CA ARG A 244 9.16 -18.33 7.53
C ARG A 244 8.82 -19.74 7.07
N PRO A 245 9.33 -20.20 5.91
CA PRO A 245 9.31 -21.60 5.55
C PRO A 245 10.15 -22.42 6.56
N GLN A 246 9.94 -23.70 6.58
CA GLN A 246 10.80 -24.61 7.37
C GLN A 246 12.22 -24.57 6.77
N LEU A 247 13.19 -24.20 7.57
CA LEU A 247 14.61 -24.12 7.22
C LEU A 247 15.39 -24.98 8.21
N ASP A 248 16.17 -25.92 7.69
CA ASP A 248 16.92 -26.87 8.50
C ASP A 248 18.40 -26.49 8.59
N VAL A 249 19.01 -26.79 9.73
CA VAL A 249 20.45 -26.62 9.93
C VAL A 249 21.23 -27.46 8.93
N GLY A 250 22.23 -26.86 8.28
CA GLY A 250 23.01 -27.48 7.22
C GLY A 250 22.47 -27.25 5.78
N GLN A 251 21.25 -26.72 5.63
CA GLN A 251 20.71 -26.36 4.33
C GLN A 251 21.51 -25.21 3.71
N SER A 252 21.73 -25.27 2.40
CA SER A 252 22.37 -24.20 1.63
C SER A 252 21.38 -23.12 1.27
N VAL A 253 21.81 -21.88 1.42
CA VAL A 253 21.08 -20.64 1.07
C VAL A 253 21.88 -19.89 0.01
N THR A 254 21.20 -19.41 -1.03
CA THR A 254 21.81 -18.58 -2.09
C THR A 254 21.49 -17.07 -1.84
N PRO A 255 22.35 -16.15 -2.32
CA PRO A 255 22.03 -14.74 -2.28
C PRO A 255 20.70 -14.42 -2.98
N GLY A 256 19.86 -13.60 -2.39
CA GLY A 256 18.52 -13.26 -2.88
C GLY A 256 17.43 -14.29 -2.54
N GLN A 257 17.78 -15.41 -1.93
CA GLN A 257 16.81 -16.41 -1.51
C GLN A 257 15.96 -15.87 -0.35
N ARG A 258 14.63 -16.02 -0.46
CA ARG A 258 13.71 -15.66 0.61
C ARG A 258 13.82 -16.59 1.79
N LEU A 259 14.11 -16.04 2.96
CA LEU A 259 14.24 -16.78 4.23
C LEU A 259 12.99 -16.69 5.09
N GLY A 260 12.13 -15.70 4.84
CA GLY A 260 10.91 -15.45 5.59
C GLY A 260 10.43 -14.03 5.47
N GLN A 261 9.64 -13.64 6.45
CA GLN A 261 9.14 -12.27 6.59
C GLN A 261 8.76 -11.96 8.03
N VAL A 262 8.77 -10.70 8.39
CA VAL A 262 8.27 -10.20 9.68
C VAL A 262 7.02 -9.37 9.43
N ASP A 263 5.91 -9.74 10.06
CA ASP A 263 4.62 -9.10 9.96
C ASP A 263 4.35 -8.27 11.22
N ILE A 264 3.94 -7.00 11.08
CA ILE A 264 3.51 -6.19 12.22
C ILE A 264 2.25 -6.81 12.82
N VAL A 265 2.24 -7.01 14.13
CA VAL A 265 1.11 -7.58 14.86
C VAL A 265 0.17 -6.48 15.35
N GLY A 266 -1.14 -6.77 15.34
CA GLY A 266 -2.17 -5.86 15.85
C GLY A 266 -2.67 -4.84 14.83
N SER A 267 -2.06 -4.73 13.68
CA SER A 267 -2.53 -3.89 12.58
C SER A 267 -2.74 -4.75 11.32
N TYR A 268 -4.00 -4.89 10.93
CA TYR A 268 -4.40 -5.70 9.78
C TYR A 268 -5.21 -4.87 8.79
N LYS A 269 -5.06 -5.19 7.52
CA LYS A 269 -5.91 -4.74 6.42
C LYS A 269 -6.61 -5.93 5.79
N VAL A 270 -7.69 -5.68 5.09
CA VAL A 270 -8.38 -6.71 4.32
C VAL A 270 -8.24 -6.39 2.85
N ARG A 271 -7.60 -7.27 2.10
CA ARG A 271 -7.49 -7.17 0.65
C ARG A 271 -8.66 -7.85 0.00
N VAL A 272 -9.39 -7.10 -0.83
CA VAL A 272 -10.65 -7.54 -1.44
C VAL A 272 -10.54 -7.46 -2.95
N PRO A 273 -10.72 -8.59 -3.67
CA PRO A 273 -10.88 -8.58 -5.12
C PRO A 273 -12.29 -8.13 -5.47
N ILE A 274 -12.44 -7.12 -6.34
CA ILE A 274 -13.73 -6.59 -6.81
C ILE A 274 -13.77 -6.70 -8.33
N ASP A 275 -14.93 -7.08 -8.86
CA ASP A 275 -15.15 -7.16 -10.31
C ASP A 275 -15.02 -5.77 -10.96
N GLU A 276 -14.38 -5.70 -12.15
CA GLU A 276 -14.12 -4.45 -12.86
C GLU A 276 -15.40 -3.66 -13.20
N LEU A 277 -16.55 -4.31 -13.29
CA LEU A 277 -17.84 -3.64 -13.53
C LEU A 277 -18.19 -2.61 -12.43
N TYR A 278 -17.67 -2.81 -11.23
CA TYR A 278 -17.89 -1.89 -10.11
C TYR A 278 -16.86 -0.76 -10.02
N LEU A 279 -15.81 -0.76 -10.86
CA LEU A 279 -14.72 0.22 -10.80
C LEU A 279 -15.21 1.68 -10.83
N PRO A 280 -16.22 2.08 -11.67
CA PRO A 280 -16.70 3.47 -11.68
C PRO A 280 -17.42 3.90 -10.40
N ARG A 281 -17.80 2.93 -9.54
CA ARG A 281 -18.60 3.15 -8.33
C ARG A 281 -17.82 2.96 -7.05
N ILE A 282 -16.62 2.38 -7.11
CA ILE A 282 -15.76 2.15 -5.96
C ILE A 282 -14.82 3.33 -5.82
N THR A 283 -14.90 3.99 -4.66
CA THR A 283 -14.04 5.12 -4.30
C THR A 283 -13.42 4.89 -2.91
N THR A 284 -12.32 5.56 -2.64
CA THR A 284 -11.77 5.60 -1.28
C THR A 284 -12.75 6.26 -0.32
N GLY A 285 -12.78 5.80 0.94
CA GLY A 285 -13.74 6.27 1.93
C GLY A 285 -15.08 5.51 1.95
N LEU A 286 -15.35 4.61 1.00
CA LEU A 286 -16.52 3.73 1.08
C LEU A 286 -16.37 2.75 2.24
N HIS A 287 -17.50 2.48 2.90
CA HIS A 287 -17.57 1.58 4.04
C HIS A 287 -17.92 0.15 3.63
N ALA A 288 -17.49 -0.77 4.46
CA ALA A 288 -17.95 -2.14 4.43
C ALA A 288 -18.22 -2.65 5.84
N THR A 289 -19.07 -3.65 5.94
CA THR A 289 -19.33 -4.33 7.20
C THR A 289 -18.95 -5.80 7.07
N THR A 290 -18.42 -6.37 8.15
CA THR A 290 -18.13 -7.81 8.27
C THR A 290 -18.50 -8.28 9.66
N THR A 291 -18.97 -9.53 9.75
CA THR A 291 -19.26 -10.18 11.03
C THR A 291 -18.14 -11.16 11.35
N PHE A 292 -17.51 -11.01 12.50
CA PHE A 292 -16.48 -11.91 13.01
C PHE A 292 -16.75 -12.24 14.47
N ASN A 293 -16.79 -13.54 14.83
CA ASN A 293 -17.14 -14.02 16.18
C ASN A 293 -18.43 -13.40 16.74
N ASN A 294 -19.48 -13.32 15.93
CA ASN A 294 -20.80 -12.72 16.25
C ASN A 294 -20.76 -11.23 16.63
N LYS A 295 -19.69 -10.52 16.28
CA LYS A 295 -19.57 -9.06 16.42
C LYS A 295 -19.36 -8.44 15.02
N ASP A 296 -20.06 -7.35 14.77
CA ASP A 296 -19.94 -6.62 13.51
C ASP A 296 -18.79 -5.60 13.61
N TYR A 297 -18.00 -5.56 12.55
CA TYR A 297 -16.88 -4.64 12.39
C TYR A 297 -17.07 -3.81 11.13
N LYS A 298 -16.72 -2.55 11.20
CA LYS A 298 -16.73 -1.64 10.06
C LYS A 298 -15.34 -1.54 9.47
N LEU A 299 -15.29 -1.49 8.15
CA LEU A 299 -14.06 -1.27 7.38
C LEU A 299 -14.29 -0.10 6.43
N GLU A 300 -13.19 0.50 6.00
CA GLU A 300 -13.16 1.61 5.05
C GLU A 300 -12.14 1.33 3.95
N ILE A 301 -12.48 1.63 2.70
CA ILE A 301 -11.54 1.51 1.56
C ILE A 301 -10.50 2.62 1.67
N MET A 302 -9.25 2.23 1.92
CA MET A 302 -8.11 3.15 2.00
C MET A 302 -7.35 3.26 0.70
N TYR A 303 -7.27 2.17 -0.06
CA TYR A 303 -6.49 2.12 -1.29
C TYR A 303 -7.17 1.27 -2.36
N ILE A 304 -7.13 1.75 -3.60
CA ILE A 304 -7.64 1.05 -4.79
C ILE A 304 -6.46 0.82 -5.72
N TYR A 305 -6.19 -0.44 -6.05
CA TYR A 305 -5.12 -0.80 -6.97
C TYR A 305 -5.57 -0.53 -8.41
N PRO A 306 -4.78 0.20 -9.22
CA PRO A 306 -5.17 0.58 -10.56
C PRO A 306 -5.08 -0.57 -11.57
N THR A 307 -4.46 -1.69 -11.19
CA THR A 307 -4.23 -2.84 -12.06
C THR A 307 -5.41 -3.78 -12.04
N ILE A 308 -5.92 -4.13 -13.23
CA ILE A 308 -6.97 -5.15 -13.38
C ILE A 308 -6.31 -6.47 -13.78
N GLU A 309 -6.57 -7.52 -13.02
CA GLU A 309 -6.08 -8.87 -13.26
C GLU A 309 -7.26 -9.85 -13.29
N ASN A 310 -7.39 -10.59 -14.37
CA ASN A 310 -8.49 -11.55 -14.56
C ASN A 310 -9.91 -10.96 -14.37
N GLY A 311 -10.14 -9.72 -14.86
CA GLY A 311 -11.42 -9.01 -14.74
C GLY A 311 -11.72 -8.49 -13.33
N ARG A 312 -10.71 -8.39 -12.45
CA ARG A 312 -10.85 -7.90 -11.08
C ARG A 312 -9.75 -6.91 -10.74
N PHE A 313 -10.08 -5.95 -9.91
CA PHE A 313 -9.11 -5.07 -9.25
C PHE A 313 -9.14 -5.31 -7.74
N PHE A 314 -8.08 -4.91 -7.06
CA PHE A 314 -7.97 -5.09 -5.61
C PHE A 314 -8.20 -3.77 -4.89
N VAL A 315 -8.79 -3.86 -3.72
CA VAL A 315 -8.85 -2.75 -2.77
C VAL A 315 -8.31 -3.22 -1.42
N ASP A 316 -7.59 -2.34 -0.72
CA ASP A 316 -7.19 -2.55 0.67
C ASP A 316 -8.14 -1.75 1.58
N MET A 317 -8.74 -2.44 2.54
CA MET A 317 -9.66 -1.89 3.53
C MET A 317 -9.06 -2.00 4.92
N ASN A 318 -9.17 -0.93 5.70
CA ASN A 318 -8.76 -0.91 7.10
C ASN A 318 -9.99 -1.02 8.02
N PHE A 319 -9.80 -1.62 9.18
CA PHE A 319 -10.83 -1.60 10.23
C PHE A 319 -10.98 -0.19 10.79
N VAL A 320 -12.22 0.26 10.95
CA VAL A 320 -12.55 1.53 11.56
C VAL A 320 -12.79 1.29 13.06
N GLY A 321 -11.90 1.83 13.90
CA GLY A 321 -11.93 1.58 15.34
C GLY A 321 -11.18 0.32 15.77
N GLU A 322 -11.85 -0.60 16.44
CA GLU A 322 -11.20 -1.82 16.96
C GLU A 322 -10.96 -2.87 15.86
N THR A 323 -9.77 -3.43 15.85
CA THR A 323 -9.46 -4.63 15.05
C THR A 323 -9.94 -5.88 15.81
N PRO A 324 -10.56 -6.87 15.11
CA PRO A 324 -11.01 -8.10 15.77
C PRO A 324 -9.89 -8.82 16.50
N SER A 325 -10.11 -9.17 17.76
CA SER A 325 -9.16 -9.99 18.53
C SER A 325 -9.15 -11.42 17.99
N GLY A 326 -7.95 -11.99 17.82
CA GLY A 326 -7.78 -13.37 17.32
C GLY A 326 -7.86 -13.49 15.79
N ILE A 327 -7.96 -12.39 15.06
CA ILE A 327 -7.85 -12.41 13.59
C ILE A 327 -6.44 -12.80 13.17
N ARG A 328 -6.32 -13.61 12.10
CA ARG A 328 -5.04 -14.10 11.63
C ARG A 328 -4.82 -13.80 10.16
N ARG A 329 -3.58 -13.63 9.77
CA ARG A 329 -3.17 -13.50 8.37
C ARG A 329 -3.70 -14.68 7.54
N GLY A 330 -4.14 -14.38 6.30
CA GLY A 330 -4.69 -15.36 5.36
C GLY A 330 -6.13 -15.77 5.63
N GLN A 331 -6.73 -15.27 6.71
CA GLN A 331 -8.13 -15.56 7.02
C GLN A 331 -9.05 -14.84 6.04
N SER A 332 -10.09 -15.53 5.56
CA SER A 332 -11.10 -14.96 4.69
C SER A 332 -12.22 -14.33 5.50
N LEU A 333 -12.62 -13.12 5.13
CA LEU A 333 -13.76 -12.40 5.70
C LEU A 333 -14.81 -12.14 4.62
N ARG A 334 -16.07 -12.37 4.96
CA ARG A 334 -17.20 -11.95 4.12
C ARG A 334 -17.53 -10.50 4.43
N LEU A 335 -17.57 -9.69 3.39
CA LEU A 335 -17.76 -8.26 3.48
C LEU A 335 -19.01 -7.84 2.71
N ARG A 336 -19.73 -6.87 3.23
CA ARG A 336 -20.78 -6.12 2.52
C ARG A 336 -20.25 -4.72 2.24
N ILE A 337 -19.81 -4.46 1.02
CA ILE A 337 -19.28 -3.15 0.61
C ILE A 337 -20.43 -2.26 0.19
N GLU A 338 -20.61 -1.13 0.84
CA GLU A 338 -21.67 -0.17 0.58
C GLU A 338 -21.31 0.68 -0.64
N LEU A 339 -22.21 0.72 -1.65
CA LEU A 339 -21.98 1.42 -2.92
C LEU A 339 -22.54 2.85 -2.98
N GLY A 340 -23.04 3.36 -1.89
CA GLY A 340 -23.62 4.70 -1.82
C GLY A 340 -24.17 5.00 -0.43
N GLN A 341 -24.79 6.17 -0.28
CA GLN A 341 -25.47 6.53 0.95
C GLN A 341 -26.77 5.75 1.10
N SER A 342 -27.12 5.40 2.32
CA SER A 342 -28.43 4.83 2.64
C SER A 342 -29.54 5.87 2.42
N SER A 343 -30.65 5.44 1.85
CA SER A 343 -31.85 6.27 1.66
C SER A 343 -33.08 5.57 2.22
N GLU A 344 -34.07 6.32 2.67
CA GLU A 344 -35.35 5.76 3.10
C GLU A 344 -36.25 5.62 1.88
N GLU A 345 -36.46 4.38 1.44
CA GLU A 345 -37.15 4.06 0.21
C GLU A 345 -38.28 3.06 0.41
N LEU A 346 -39.10 2.89 -0.61
CA LEU A 346 -40.12 1.84 -0.66
C LEU A 346 -39.47 0.55 -1.13
N LEU A 347 -39.57 -0.52 -0.35
CA LEU A 347 -38.85 -1.78 -0.53
C LEU A 347 -39.77 -2.91 -0.92
N LEU A 348 -39.40 -3.64 -1.97
CA LEU A 348 -40.03 -4.90 -2.38
C LEU A 348 -39.00 -6.02 -2.26
N PRO A 349 -39.25 -7.09 -1.49
CA PRO A 349 -38.32 -8.22 -1.39
C PRO A 349 -38.03 -8.85 -2.75
N VAL A 350 -36.76 -9.27 -2.93
CA VAL A 350 -36.32 -9.97 -4.14
C VAL A 350 -37.03 -11.32 -4.22
N GLY A 351 -37.55 -11.68 -5.42
CA GLY A 351 -38.24 -12.92 -5.63
C GLY A 351 -38.26 -13.39 -7.08
N GLY A 352 -38.85 -14.56 -7.32
CA GLY A 352 -38.88 -15.21 -8.64
C GLY A 352 -39.59 -14.39 -9.72
N PHE A 353 -40.55 -13.54 -9.35
CA PHE A 353 -41.30 -12.70 -10.28
C PHE A 353 -40.40 -11.88 -11.22
N TYR A 354 -39.25 -11.44 -10.74
CA TYR A 354 -38.37 -10.59 -11.52
C TYR A 354 -37.82 -11.28 -12.78
N LYS A 355 -37.54 -12.58 -12.68
CA LYS A 355 -37.05 -13.36 -13.83
C LYS A 355 -38.07 -13.38 -14.96
N ASP A 356 -39.37 -13.45 -14.61
CA ASP A 356 -40.46 -13.67 -15.58
C ASP A 356 -41.01 -12.33 -16.12
N THR A 357 -40.92 -11.23 -15.32
CA THR A 357 -41.50 -9.93 -15.68
C THR A 357 -40.49 -8.89 -16.08
N GLY A 358 -39.19 -9.15 -15.83
CA GLY A 358 -38.14 -8.13 -15.96
C GLY A 358 -38.29 -6.96 -14.99
N GLY A 359 -39.18 -7.08 -13.98
CA GLY A 359 -39.48 -6.00 -13.03
C GLY A 359 -40.43 -4.92 -13.55
N ASN A 360 -41.14 -5.17 -14.67
CA ASN A 360 -42.06 -4.20 -15.28
C ASN A 360 -43.47 -4.25 -14.67
N TRP A 361 -43.86 -5.37 -14.09
CA TRP A 361 -45.17 -5.54 -13.47
C TRP A 361 -45.15 -6.66 -12.42
N VAL A 362 -46.12 -6.60 -11.50
CA VAL A 362 -46.34 -7.59 -10.44
C VAL A 362 -47.82 -7.85 -10.20
N PHE A 363 -48.13 -8.96 -9.52
CA PHE A 363 -49.47 -9.19 -8.98
C PHE A 363 -49.58 -8.64 -7.58
N VAL A 364 -50.50 -7.68 -7.39
CA VAL A 364 -50.83 -7.04 -6.12
C VAL A 364 -52.16 -7.56 -5.61
N MET A 365 -52.23 -7.94 -4.35
CA MET A 365 -53.48 -8.39 -3.71
C MET A 365 -54.49 -7.25 -3.62
N ASP A 366 -55.63 -7.44 -4.22
CA ASP A 366 -56.77 -6.51 -4.17
C ASP A 366 -57.76 -6.92 -3.05
N SER A 367 -57.80 -8.20 -2.72
CA SER A 367 -58.55 -8.78 -1.60
C SER A 367 -57.83 -10.06 -1.12
N GLU A 368 -58.32 -10.72 -0.07
CA GLU A 368 -57.70 -11.92 0.50
C GLU A 368 -57.47 -13.05 -0.53
N ASN A 369 -58.35 -13.12 -1.52
CA ASN A 369 -58.36 -14.23 -2.51
C ASN A 369 -58.22 -13.75 -3.94
N ARG A 370 -57.80 -12.51 -4.18
CA ARG A 370 -57.66 -11.97 -5.53
C ARG A 370 -56.40 -11.11 -5.65
N ALA A 371 -55.59 -11.35 -6.68
CA ALA A 371 -54.48 -10.52 -7.06
C ALA A 371 -54.65 -10.00 -8.49
N VAL A 372 -54.24 -8.75 -8.72
CA VAL A 372 -54.39 -8.05 -9.99
C VAL A 372 -53.02 -7.61 -10.47
N ARG A 373 -52.77 -7.79 -11.75
CA ARG A 373 -51.57 -7.31 -12.42
C ARG A 373 -51.50 -5.78 -12.35
N ARG A 374 -50.34 -5.25 -11.88
CA ARG A 374 -50.08 -3.83 -11.80
C ARG A 374 -48.68 -3.54 -12.34
N ASP A 375 -48.59 -2.57 -13.23
CA ASP A 375 -47.30 -2.11 -13.74
C ASP A 375 -46.52 -1.37 -12.65
N ILE A 376 -45.24 -1.64 -12.58
CA ILE A 376 -44.32 -1.06 -11.60
C ILE A 376 -43.07 -0.58 -12.27
N LYS A 377 -42.32 0.26 -11.57
CA LYS A 377 -40.98 0.65 -11.95
C LYS A 377 -40.05 0.43 -10.78
N LEU A 378 -39.09 -0.46 -10.97
CA LEU A 378 -38.06 -0.75 -9.97
C LEU A 378 -36.81 0.09 -10.22
N GLY A 379 -36.16 0.50 -9.16
CA GLY A 379 -34.90 1.24 -9.15
C GLY A 379 -33.70 0.33 -8.85
N ARG A 380 -32.91 0.75 -7.87
CA ARG A 380 -31.72 0.04 -7.41
C ARG A 380 -32.11 -1.31 -6.77
N LYS A 381 -31.15 -2.23 -6.76
CA LYS A 381 -31.33 -3.58 -6.21
C LYS A 381 -30.16 -3.92 -5.30
N ASN A 382 -30.45 -4.55 -4.17
CA ASN A 382 -29.48 -5.30 -3.40
C ASN A 382 -29.83 -6.80 -3.37
N THR A 383 -29.19 -7.61 -2.54
CA THR A 383 -29.44 -9.05 -2.45
C THR A 383 -30.79 -9.40 -1.81
N GLU A 384 -31.43 -8.47 -1.13
CA GLU A 384 -32.63 -8.69 -0.32
C GLU A 384 -33.86 -7.97 -0.88
N HIS A 385 -33.68 -6.76 -1.42
CA HIS A 385 -34.77 -5.88 -1.81
C HIS A 385 -34.51 -5.15 -3.14
N PHE A 386 -35.62 -4.81 -3.82
CA PHE A 386 -35.67 -3.78 -4.85
C PHE A 386 -36.17 -2.47 -4.25
N GLU A 387 -35.64 -1.38 -4.70
CA GLU A 387 -36.21 -0.04 -4.55
C GLU A 387 -37.39 0.09 -5.50
N VAL A 388 -38.55 0.53 -5.00
CA VAL A 388 -39.74 0.77 -5.81
C VAL A 388 -39.85 2.27 -6.09
N LEU A 389 -39.78 2.63 -7.39
CA LEU A 389 -39.92 4.02 -7.82
C LEU A 389 -41.39 4.40 -8.07
N GLU A 390 -42.17 3.51 -8.72
CA GLU A 390 -43.55 3.77 -9.12
C GLU A 390 -44.39 2.48 -9.06
N GLY A 391 -45.69 2.64 -8.83
CA GLY A 391 -46.68 1.58 -9.01
C GLY A 391 -47.15 0.86 -7.76
N LEU A 392 -46.41 0.97 -6.63
CA LEU A 392 -46.78 0.35 -5.35
C LEU A 392 -46.85 1.39 -4.22
N GLN A 393 -47.60 1.03 -3.16
CA GLN A 393 -47.74 1.82 -1.95
C GLN A 393 -47.29 1.03 -0.71
N PRO A 394 -46.91 1.73 0.37
CA PRO A 394 -46.62 1.07 1.64
C PRO A 394 -47.83 0.24 2.11
N GLY A 395 -47.60 -1.03 2.42
CA GLY A 395 -48.64 -1.96 2.85
C GLY A 395 -49.22 -2.83 1.73
N ASP A 396 -48.92 -2.54 0.47
CA ASP A 396 -49.34 -3.42 -0.65
C ASP A 396 -48.75 -4.82 -0.44
N LYS A 397 -49.60 -5.84 -0.64
CA LYS A 397 -49.18 -7.24 -0.62
C LYS A 397 -48.94 -7.71 -2.05
N VAL A 398 -47.72 -8.14 -2.35
CA VAL A 398 -47.27 -8.51 -3.69
C VAL A 398 -46.88 -9.98 -3.70
N ILE A 399 -47.27 -10.69 -4.74
CA ILE A 399 -46.82 -12.07 -4.96
C ILE A 399 -45.38 -12.01 -5.49
N THR A 400 -44.43 -12.53 -4.72
CA THR A 400 -42.98 -12.48 -5.04
C THR A 400 -42.40 -13.81 -5.54
N SER A 401 -43.20 -14.89 -5.57
CA SER A 401 -42.82 -16.16 -6.20
C SER A 401 -42.70 -16.05 -7.73
N SER A 402 -42.20 -17.10 -8.41
CA SER A 402 -42.14 -17.13 -9.88
C SER A 402 -43.51 -17.07 -10.51
N TYR A 403 -43.59 -16.39 -11.65
CA TYR A 403 -44.82 -16.26 -12.46
C TYR A 403 -44.82 -17.16 -13.69
N GLU A 404 -43.87 -18.09 -13.82
CA GLU A 404 -43.74 -19.01 -14.96
C GLU A 404 -45.05 -19.73 -15.32
N ASN A 405 -45.88 -20.07 -14.32
CA ASN A 405 -47.14 -20.78 -14.50
C ASN A 405 -48.38 -19.86 -14.64
N PHE A 406 -48.22 -18.54 -14.62
CA PHE A 406 -49.33 -17.60 -14.63
C PHE A 406 -49.72 -17.11 -16.04
N GLY A 407 -48.84 -17.37 -17.04
CA GLY A 407 -49.08 -16.97 -18.44
C GLY A 407 -49.42 -15.49 -18.58
N ASP A 408 -50.29 -15.14 -19.48
CA ASP A 408 -50.78 -13.78 -19.75
C ASP A 408 -51.98 -13.38 -18.88
N SER A 409 -52.17 -14.05 -17.73
CA SER A 409 -53.29 -13.75 -16.84
C SER A 409 -53.20 -12.34 -16.27
N GLU A 410 -54.31 -11.62 -16.21
CA GLU A 410 -54.41 -10.28 -15.62
C GLU A 410 -54.94 -10.33 -14.18
N VAL A 411 -55.62 -11.41 -13.81
CA VAL A 411 -56.21 -11.61 -12.48
C VAL A 411 -55.94 -13.02 -11.99
N LEU A 412 -55.43 -13.18 -10.81
CA LEU A 412 -55.25 -14.42 -10.09
C LEU A 412 -56.34 -14.57 -9.03
N LEU A 413 -57.01 -15.72 -8.99
CA LEU A 413 -57.97 -16.10 -7.95
C LEU A 413 -57.29 -17.17 -7.08
N LEU A 414 -57.16 -16.88 -5.80
CA LEU A 414 -56.50 -17.74 -4.84
C LEU A 414 -57.54 -18.60 -4.11
N ASP A 415 -57.36 -19.90 -4.18
CA ASP A 415 -58.20 -20.89 -3.49
C ASP A 415 -57.52 -21.42 -2.23
#